data_d44ed5eb9301d1b04c9e956841996a93
#
_entry.id   d44ed5eb9301d1b04c9e956841996a93
#
_cell.length_a   1.000
_cell.length_b   1.000
_cell.length_c   1.000
_cell.angle_alpha   90.00
_cell.angle_beta   90.00
_cell.angle_gamma   90.00
#
_symmetry.space_group_name_H-M   'P 1'
#
loop_
_entity.id
_entity.type
_entity.pdbx_description
1 polymer ?
#
loop_
_entity_poly.entity_id
_entity_poly.type
_entity_poly.pdbx_seq_one_letter_code
_entity_poly.pdbx_strand_id
1 'polypeptide(L)'
;FSGDSNIFELDLNGKWNASGSSIAHIGFALVIMGALLSNANKNIISNNKGYIAKDFPSNENILLEKGDTTAMGNYFVLYKSDSLIGINKTYEVEYFNLKKDGTFEYQFTLNPFIQLNEIMGNVAEPSTQHFLLYDVYSHLTYADVDEHDINDPYHQESIINIKQGDTLTYDKHFIFLDSLMVNANTNPESQKALDVMLIAKIKMQNMLGEFSYADAIYAVKNNIAQSF
;
A
#
# COMPACT_ATOMS: atom_id res chain seq x y z
N PHE A 1 -65.13 3.65 -45.15
CA PHE A 1 -63.76 4.15 -44.96
C PHE A 1 -63.29 3.80 -43.54
N SER A 2 -62.78 2.54 -43.37
CA SER A 2 -62.18 2.11 -42.13
C SER A 2 -61.09 1.08 -42.54
N GLY A 3 -59.95 1.54 -42.95
CA GLY A 3 -58.89 0.67 -43.46
C GLY A 3 -57.45 1.09 -43.23
N ASP A 4 -57.17 2.33 -42.81
CA ASP A 4 -55.82 2.85 -42.88
C ASP A 4 -55.05 2.90 -41.55
N SER A 5 -55.70 2.67 -40.40
CA SER A 5 -55.03 2.70 -39.10
C SER A 5 -54.17 1.45 -38.81
N ASN A 6 -54.56 0.31 -39.31
CA ASN A 6 -53.88 -0.97 -39.01
C ASN A 6 -52.56 -1.16 -39.79
N ILE A 7 -52.42 -0.55 -40.97
CA ILE A 7 -51.20 -0.64 -41.80
C ILE A 7 -50.09 0.20 -41.18
N PHE A 8 -50.42 1.33 -40.59
CA PHE A 8 -49.43 2.21 -39.96
C PHE A 8 -48.90 1.65 -38.62
N GLU A 9 -49.80 1.01 -37.82
CA GLU A 9 -49.38 0.35 -36.58
C GLU A 9 -48.50 -0.89 -36.84
N LEU A 10 -48.78 -1.69 -37.87
CA LEU A 10 -47.98 -2.82 -38.26
C LEU A 10 -46.58 -2.42 -38.73
N ASP A 11 -46.43 -1.32 -39.44
CA ASP A 11 -45.13 -0.82 -39.92
C ASP A 11 -44.26 -0.25 -38.79
N LEU A 12 -44.86 0.43 -37.81
CA LEU A 12 -44.12 0.86 -36.61
C LEU A 12 -43.64 -0.31 -35.77
N ASN A 13 -44.47 -1.31 -35.51
CA ASN A 13 -44.08 -2.51 -34.76
C ASN A 13 -42.97 -3.32 -35.48
N GLY A 14 -43.05 -3.41 -36.80
CA GLY A 14 -42.00 -4.06 -37.61
C GLY A 14 -40.66 -3.33 -37.53
N LYS A 15 -40.66 -2.01 -37.56
CA LYS A 15 -39.45 -1.18 -37.42
C LYS A 15 -38.84 -1.28 -36.04
N TRP A 16 -39.64 -1.30 -34.98
CA TRP A 16 -39.14 -1.50 -33.61
C TRP A 16 -38.51 -2.86 -33.41
N ASN A 17 -39.14 -3.93 -33.91
CA ASN A 17 -38.59 -5.29 -33.82
C ASN A 17 -37.28 -5.42 -34.62
N ALA A 18 -37.14 -4.78 -35.78
CA ALA A 18 -35.92 -4.78 -36.58
C ALA A 18 -34.78 -3.95 -35.92
N SER A 19 -35.12 -2.94 -35.11
CA SER A 19 -34.18 -2.07 -34.43
C SER A 19 -33.59 -2.70 -33.15
N GLY A 20 -34.20 -3.73 -32.57
CA GLY A 20 -33.80 -4.31 -31.29
C GLY A 20 -32.37 -4.81 -31.29
N SER A 21 -31.93 -5.48 -32.37
CA SER A 21 -30.57 -5.95 -32.54
C SER A 21 -29.56 -4.80 -32.61
N SER A 22 -29.88 -3.74 -33.34
CA SER A 22 -28.99 -2.55 -33.47
C SER A 22 -28.85 -1.82 -32.12
N ILE A 23 -29.96 -1.67 -31.36
CA ILE A 23 -29.95 -1.06 -30.03
C ILE A 23 -29.07 -1.88 -29.07
N ALA A 24 -29.19 -3.23 -29.10
CA ALA A 24 -28.38 -4.12 -28.29
C ALA A 24 -26.86 -4.00 -28.62
N HIS A 25 -26.50 -3.93 -29.89
CA HIS A 25 -25.10 -3.76 -30.31
C HIS A 25 -24.55 -2.37 -29.91
N ILE A 26 -25.32 -1.29 -30.01
CA ILE A 26 -24.93 0.04 -29.55
C ILE A 26 -24.74 0.01 -28.03
N GLY A 27 -25.67 -0.59 -27.28
CA GLY A 27 -25.56 -0.73 -25.82
C GLY A 27 -24.29 -1.48 -25.42
N PHE A 28 -24.00 -2.59 -26.08
CA PHE A 28 -22.79 -3.38 -25.83
C PHE A 28 -21.51 -2.59 -26.16
N ALA A 29 -21.48 -1.89 -27.29
CA ALA A 29 -20.35 -1.04 -27.66
C ALA A 29 -20.11 0.08 -26.65
N LEU A 30 -21.16 0.71 -26.11
CA LEU A 30 -21.06 1.72 -25.07
C LEU A 30 -20.50 1.17 -23.76
N VAL A 31 -20.88 -0.05 -23.37
CA VAL A 31 -20.33 -0.73 -22.18
C VAL A 31 -18.83 -0.99 -22.34
N ILE A 32 -18.42 -1.52 -23.51
CA ILE A 32 -16.99 -1.75 -23.79
C ILE A 32 -16.22 -0.42 -23.79
N MET A 33 -16.75 0.60 -24.44
CA MET A 33 -16.13 1.93 -24.49
C MET A 33 -16.01 2.54 -23.10
N GLY A 34 -17.03 2.43 -22.26
CA GLY A 34 -17.00 2.87 -20.87
C GLY A 34 -15.92 2.16 -20.06
N ALA A 35 -15.80 0.83 -20.19
CA ALA A 35 -14.75 0.06 -19.53
C ALA A 35 -13.34 0.45 -20.00
N LEU A 36 -13.15 0.68 -21.31
CA LEU A 36 -11.86 1.14 -21.86
C LEU A 36 -11.48 2.54 -21.35
N LEU A 37 -12.42 3.48 -21.35
CA LEU A 37 -12.19 4.83 -20.87
C LEU A 37 -11.89 4.86 -19.36
N SER A 38 -12.58 4.05 -18.57
CA SER A 38 -12.33 3.92 -17.14
C SER A 38 -10.91 3.42 -16.85
N ASN A 39 -10.40 2.47 -17.61
CA ASN A 39 -9.04 1.98 -17.46
C ASN A 39 -7.98 2.96 -17.99
N ALA A 40 -8.27 3.68 -19.07
CA ALA A 40 -7.32 4.61 -19.69
C ALA A 40 -7.07 5.88 -18.86
N ASN A 41 -8.03 6.29 -18.04
CA ASN A 41 -7.96 7.52 -17.24
C ASN A 41 -7.54 7.29 -15.79
N LYS A 42 -6.81 6.20 -15.48
CA LYS A 42 -6.28 5.96 -14.15
C LYS A 42 -5.23 7.03 -13.80
N ASN A 43 -5.47 7.76 -12.72
CA ASN A 43 -4.52 8.73 -12.17
C ASN A 43 -4.09 8.30 -10.76
N ILE A 44 -2.79 8.05 -10.57
CA ILE A 44 -2.22 7.70 -9.28
C ILE A 44 -1.92 9.00 -8.54
N ILE A 45 -2.56 9.21 -7.41
CA ILE A 45 -2.39 10.39 -6.55
C ILE A 45 -1.53 10.11 -5.32
N SER A 46 -1.32 8.84 -4.99
CA SER A 46 -0.40 8.41 -3.93
C SER A 46 1.05 8.59 -4.40
N ASN A 47 1.77 9.50 -3.76
CA ASN A 47 3.15 9.81 -4.09
C ASN A 47 3.89 10.20 -2.83
N ASN A 48 4.93 9.45 -2.49
CA ASN A 48 5.80 9.73 -1.36
C ASN A 48 7.01 10.56 -1.79
N LYS A 49 7.39 11.57 -1.00
CA LYS A 49 8.53 12.44 -1.31
C LYS A 49 9.89 11.75 -1.18
N GLY A 50 9.95 10.67 -0.43
CA GLY A 50 11.16 9.88 -0.19
C GLY A 50 11.09 8.49 -0.81
N TYR A 51 12.24 7.82 -0.87
CA TYR A 51 12.29 6.40 -1.22
C TYR A 51 11.64 5.59 -0.10
N ILE A 52 10.69 4.73 -0.43
CA ILE A 52 10.05 3.85 0.55
C ILE A 52 10.84 2.52 0.62
N ALA A 53 10.72 1.70 -0.42
CA ALA A 53 11.45 0.45 -0.55
C ALA A 53 11.42 -0.01 -2.02
N LYS A 54 12.23 -1.00 -2.37
CA LYS A 54 12.31 -1.52 -3.74
C LYS A 54 10.96 -2.03 -4.24
N ASP A 55 10.20 -2.69 -3.37
CA ASP A 55 8.93 -3.31 -3.71
C ASP A 55 7.74 -2.34 -3.55
N PHE A 56 8.00 -1.13 -3.05
CA PHE A 56 7.01 -0.07 -2.85
C PHE A 56 7.46 1.21 -3.56
N PRO A 57 7.27 1.31 -4.89
CA PRO A 57 7.69 2.49 -5.63
C PRO A 57 6.99 3.76 -5.10
N SER A 58 7.79 4.77 -4.78
CA SER A 58 7.34 6.00 -4.12
C SER A 58 6.44 6.88 -5.00
N ASN A 59 6.41 6.64 -6.32
CA ASN A 59 5.50 7.33 -7.25
C ASN A 59 4.10 6.70 -7.33
N GLU A 60 3.89 5.57 -6.65
CA GLU A 60 2.61 4.84 -6.63
C GLU A 60 2.09 4.59 -5.22
N ASN A 61 2.93 4.82 -4.21
CA ASN A 61 2.62 4.56 -2.83
C ASN A 61 2.87 5.80 -1.97
N ILE A 62 2.05 5.97 -0.96
CA ILE A 62 2.22 6.97 0.09
C ILE A 62 2.20 6.28 1.44
N LEU A 63 3.08 6.71 2.32
CA LEU A 63 3.16 6.21 3.67
C LEU A 63 2.31 7.08 4.58
N LEU A 64 1.41 6.46 5.35
CA LEU A 64 0.54 7.14 6.29
C LEU A 64 0.84 6.67 7.71
N GLU A 65 1.07 7.59 8.60
CA GLU A 65 1.15 7.33 10.03
C GLU A 65 -0.20 7.59 10.71
N LYS A 66 -0.51 6.81 11.73
CA LYS A 66 -1.75 6.98 12.51
C LYS A 66 -1.77 8.32 13.22
N GLY A 67 -2.79 9.11 12.96
CA GLY A 67 -2.99 10.43 13.52
C GLY A 67 -2.36 11.58 12.71
N ASP A 68 -1.52 11.28 11.72
CA ASP A 68 -0.89 12.31 10.88
C ASP A 68 -1.67 12.57 9.60
N THR A 69 -1.65 13.83 9.18
CA THR A 69 -2.29 14.28 7.94
C THR A 69 -1.24 14.52 6.86
N THR A 70 -1.36 13.80 5.75
CA THR A 70 -0.41 13.85 4.64
C THR A 70 -1.07 14.36 3.36
N ALA A 71 -0.39 15.21 2.59
CA ALA A 71 -0.88 15.67 1.29
C ALA A 71 -0.79 14.54 0.25
N MET A 72 -1.88 14.25 -0.45
CA MET A 72 -1.99 13.21 -1.47
C MET A 72 -2.79 13.72 -2.67
N GLY A 73 -2.10 14.11 -3.75
CA GLY A 73 -2.73 14.71 -4.91
C GLY A 73 -3.48 15.99 -4.57
N ASN A 74 -4.79 16.00 -4.80
CA ASN A 74 -5.67 17.12 -4.48
C ASN A 74 -6.26 17.05 -3.07
N TYR A 75 -5.96 16.00 -2.31
CA TYR A 75 -6.50 15.77 -0.97
C TYR A 75 -5.41 15.89 0.09
N PHE A 76 -5.85 16.11 1.31
CA PHE A 76 -5.12 15.81 2.53
C PHE A 76 -5.77 14.58 3.16
N VAL A 77 -4.96 13.63 3.55
CA VAL A 77 -5.41 12.30 3.99
C VAL A 77 -4.92 12.07 5.40
N LEU A 78 -5.84 11.67 6.27
CA LEU A 78 -5.58 11.32 7.67
C LEU A 78 -5.85 9.84 7.88
N TYR A 79 -4.85 9.06 8.27
CA TYR A 79 -5.05 7.75 8.85
C TYR A 79 -5.52 7.93 10.30
N LYS A 80 -6.83 7.83 10.52
CA LYS A 80 -7.46 8.16 11.79
C LYS A 80 -7.40 7.04 12.80
N SER A 81 -7.78 5.84 12.41
CA SER A 81 -7.88 4.67 13.28
C SER A 81 -7.87 3.37 12.50
N ASP A 82 -7.60 2.30 13.21
CA ASP A 82 -7.78 0.93 12.74
C ASP A 82 -8.60 0.12 13.75
N SER A 83 -9.20 -0.94 13.28
CA SER A 83 -9.97 -1.87 14.09
C SER A 83 -9.88 -3.28 13.55
N LEU A 84 -9.82 -4.25 14.45
CA LEU A 84 -9.84 -5.67 14.12
C LEU A 84 -11.21 -6.25 14.46
N ILE A 85 -11.95 -6.72 13.45
CA ILE A 85 -13.25 -7.36 13.62
C ILE A 85 -13.18 -8.75 12.99
N GLY A 86 -13.13 -9.78 13.83
CA GLY A 86 -12.86 -11.13 13.37
C GLY A 86 -11.48 -11.25 12.74
N ILE A 87 -11.44 -11.60 11.46
CA ILE A 87 -10.19 -11.72 10.68
C ILE A 87 -9.88 -10.47 9.83
N ASN A 88 -10.72 -9.44 9.89
CA ASN A 88 -10.57 -8.25 9.07
C ASN A 88 -9.99 -7.10 9.90
N LYS A 89 -8.77 -6.66 9.58
CA LYS A 89 -8.16 -5.43 10.11
C LYS A 89 -8.48 -4.29 9.16
N THR A 90 -9.36 -3.39 9.57
CA THR A 90 -9.89 -2.27 8.78
C THR A 90 -9.19 -0.98 9.19
N TYR A 91 -8.84 -0.14 8.21
CA TYR A 91 -8.15 1.12 8.38
C TYR A 91 -9.07 2.28 7.98
N GLU A 92 -9.36 3.17 8.91
CA GLU A 92 -10.18 4.36 8.68
C GLU A 92 -9.32 5.50 8.14
N VAL A 93 -9.53 5.88 6.88
CA VAL A 93 -8.75 6.89 6.18
C VAL A 93 -9.68 8.02 5.74
N GLU A 94 -9.54 9.19 6.36
CA GLU A 94 -10.34 10.38 6.07
C GLU A 94 -9.66 11.27 5.02
N TYR A 95 -10.45 11.81 4.09
CA TYR A 95 -10.01 12.67 3.00
C TYR A 95 -10.57 14.07 3.19
N PHE A 96 -9.70 15.07 3.03
CA PHE A 96 -10.02 16.48 3.20
C PHE A 96 -9.55 17.30 2.01
N ASN A 97 -10.24 18.40 1.74
CA ASN A 97 -9.74 19.47 0.88
C ASN A 97 -9.24 20.63 1.73
N LEU A 98 -8.19 21.32 1.26
CA LEU A 98 -7.71 22.55 1.88
C LEU A 98 -8.46 23.73 1.29
N LYS A 99 -9.17 24.48 2.13
CA LYS A 99 -9.84 25.74 1.75
C LYS A 99 -8.84 26.88 1.60
N LYS A 100 -9.27 27.94 0.95
CA LYS A 100 -8.45 29.16 0.77
C LYS A 100 -8.09 29.88 2.07
N ASP A 101 -8.88 29.67 3.11
CA ASP A 101 -8.64 30.21 4.46
C ASP A 101 -7.68 29.36 5.30
N GLY A 102 -7.15 28.26 4.73
CA GLY A 102 -6.23 27.34 5.40
C GLY A 102 -6.91 26.28 6.26
N THR A 103 -8.24 26.20 6.27
CA THR A 103 -8.98 25.15 7.01
C THR A 103 -9.19 23.91 6.18
N PHE A 104 -9.24 22.76 6.85
CA PHE A 104 -9.57 21.48 6.20
C PHE A 104 -11.09 21.29 6.14
N GLU A 105 -11.57 20.88 4.97
CA GLU A 105 -12.96 20.49 4.73
C GLU A 105 -13.04 19.00 4.47
N TYR A 106 -13.72 18.28 5.37
CA TYR A 106 -13.99 16.86 5.22
C TYR A 106 -14.74 16.56 3.92
N GLN A 107 -14.32 15.53 3.22
CA GLN A 107 -14.94 15.08 1.97
C GLN A 107 -15.58 13.70 2.11
N PHE A 108 -14.81 12.69 2.46
CA PHE A 108 -15.27 11.32 2.63
C PHE A 108 -14.26 10.50 3.43
N THR A 109 -14.70 9.30 3.82
CA THR A 109 -13.84 8.29 4.47
C THR A 109 -13.81 7.03 3.62
N LEU A 110 -12.63 6.46 3.45
CA LEU A 110 -12.42 5.13 2.90
C LEU A 110 -11.96 4.18 4.01
N ASN A 111 -12.41 2.93 3.91
CA ASN A 111 -12.12 1.88 4.88
C ASN A 111 -11.52 0.65 4.19
N PRO A 112 -10.32 0.74 3.59
CA PRO A 112 -9.65 -0.44 3.08
C PRO A 112 -9.32 -1.37 4.24
N PHE A 113 -9.29 -2.69 3.99
CA PHE A 113 -9.01 -3.64 5.04
C PHE A 113 -8.09 -4.77 4.57
N ILE A 114 -7.49 -5.45 5.53
CA ILE A 114 -6.71 -6.67 5.32
C ILE A 114 -7.45 -7.82 5.99
N GLN A 115 -7.74 -8.84 5.21
CA GLN A 115 -8.21 -10.12 5.73
C GLN A 115 -7.00 -10.95 6.15
N LEU A 116 -6.89 -11.20 7.44
CA LEU A 116 -5.81 -11.99 8.02
C LEU A 116 -6.04 -13.48 7.73
N ASN A 117 -5.04 -14.16 7.19
CA ASN A 117 -5.11 -15.59 6.90
C ASN A 117 -3.73 -16.23 7.08
N GLU A 118 -3.57 -16.98 8.15
CA GLU A 118 -2.32 -17.64 8.51
C GLU A 118 -1.88 -18.75 7.54
N ILE A 119 -2.81 -19.32 6.78
CA ILE A 119 -2.53 -20.45 5.87
C ILE A 119 -2.21 -19.99 4.46
N MET A 120 -3.00 -19.04 3.92
CA MET A 120 -2.92 -18.62 2.52
C MET A 120 -2.21 -17.28 2.33
N GLY A 121 -1.86 -16.61 3.44
CA GLY A 121 -1.36 -15.24 3.45
C GLY A 121 -2.49 -14.21 3.49
N ASN A 122 -2.14 -13.01 3.95
CA ASN A 122 -3.09 -11.91 4.12
C ASN A 122 -3.55 -11.36 2.78
N VAL A 123 -4.83 -10.99 2.68
CA VAL A 123 -5.44 -10.43 1.46
C VAL A 123 -5.89 -9.00 1.73
N ALA A 124 -5.36 -8.05 0.95
CA ALA A 124 -5.77 -6.66 1.04
C ALA A 124 -6.99 -6.40 0.17
N GLU A 125 -8.03 -5.83 0.77
CA GLU A 125 -9.27 -5.47 0.11
C GLU A 125 -9.38 -3.94 0.04
N PRO A 126 -9.68 -3.40 -1.16
CA PRO A 126 -9.75 -1.97 -1.38
C PRO A 126 -11.05 -1.37 -0.86
N SER A 127 -11.07 -0.04 -0.74
CA SER A 127 -12.26 0.76 -0.52
C SER A 127 -12.39 1.83 -1.60
N THR A 128 -13.61 2.10 -2.06
CA THR A 128 -13.87 3.02 -3.17
C THR A 128 -14.97 4.02 -2.82
N GLN A 129 -14.71 5.30 -3.09
CA GLN A 129 -15.73 6.35 -3.11
C GLN A 129 -16.12 6.65 -4.55
N HIS A 130 -17.39 6.50 -4.87
CA HIS A 130 -17.92 6.76 -6.19
C HIS A 130 -18.43 8.21 -6.30
N PHE A 131 -18.00 8.88 -7.37
CA PHE A 131 -18.51 10.18 -7.79
C PHE A 131 -19.11 10.06 -9.20
N LEU A 132 -19.82 11.09 -9.65
CA LEU A 132 -20.50 11.05 -10.95
C LEU A 132 -19.54 10.87 -12.14
N LEU A 133 -18.32 11.43 -12.08
CA LEU A 133 -17.37 11.48 -13.20
C LEU A 133 -16.07 10.72 -12.92
N TYR A 134 -15.82 10.30 -11.70
CA TYR A 134 -14.62 9.58 -11.30
C TYR A 134 -14.85 8.81 -10.00
N ASP A 135 -13.98 7.89 -9.70
CA ASP A 135 -13.93 7.17 -8.44
C ASP A 135 -12.59 7.44 -7.73
N VAL A 136 -12.63 7.49 -6.42
CA VAL A 136 -11.42 7.47 -5.59
C VAL A 136 -11.29 6.08 -4.97
N TYR A 137 -10.19 5.42 -5.29
CA TYR A 137 -9.90 4.05 -4.90
C TYR A 137 -8.69 4.03 -3.95
N SER A 138 -8.82 3.37 -2.82
CA SER A 138 -7.75 3.18 -1.84
C SER A 138 -7.48 1.69 -1.67
N HIS A 139 -6.21 1.32 -1.81
CA HIS A 139 -5.72 -0.04 -1.64
C HIS A 139 -4.50 -0.05 -0.72
N LEU A 140 -4.42 -1.02 0.18
CA LEU A 140 -3.29 -1.21 1.06
C LEU A 140 -2.24 -2.09 0.36
N THR A 141 -1.08 -1.53 0.09
CA THR A 141 0.05 -2.29 -0.46
C THR A 141 0.83 -2.97 0.65
N TYR A 142 0.91 -2.32 1.80
CA TYR A 142 1.52 -2.82 3.03
C TYR A 142 0.78 -2.23 4.24
N ALA A 143 0.66 -2.99 5.30
CA ALA A 143 0.29 -2.49 6.63
C ALA A 143 0.94 -3.39 7.69
N ASP A 144 1.35 -2.78 8.78
CA ASP A 144 1.75 -3.53 9.96
C ASP A 144 0.49 -4.12 10.60
N VAL A 145 0.37 -5.44 10.53
CA VAL A 145 -0.80 -6.17 11.04
C VAL A 145 -0.55 -6.74 12.43
N ASP A 146 0.71 -6.82 12.83
CA ASP A 146 1.09 -7.27 14.16
C ASP A 146 0.92 -6.09 15.13
N GLU A 147 0.02 -6.24 16.08
CA GLU A 147 -0.06 -5.33 17.21
C GLU A 147 1.13 -5.62 18.12
N HIS A 148 2.27 -4.99 17.83
CA HIS A 148 3.35 -4.93 18.81
C HIS A 148 2.85 -4.09 19.98
N ASP A 149 2.43 -4.76 21.05
CA ASP A 149 2.16 -4.10 22.32
C ASP A 149 3.50 -3.57 22.85
N ILE A 150 3.75 -2.28 22.61
CA ILE A 150 4.97 -1.58 23.05
C ILE A 150 5.16 -1.70 24.56
N ASN A 151 4.12 -2.10 25.30
CA ASN A 151 4.11 -2.30 26.75
C ASN A 151 4.27 -3.76 27.17
N ASP A 152 4.42 -4.71 26.22
CA ASP A 152 4.69 -6.10 26.59
C ASP A 152 6.13 -6.21 27.12
N PRO A 153 6.32 -6.46 28.43
CA PRO A 153 7.66 -6.63 29.01
C PRO A 153 8.34 -7.93 28.52
N TYR A 154 7.64 -8.78 27.81
CA TYR A 154 8.12 -10.00 27.16
C TYR A 154 8.13 -9.81 25.64
N HIS A 155 8.88 -8.85 25.14
CA HIS A 155 9.22 -8.81 23.71
C HIS A 155 9.80 -10.18 23.35
N GLN A 156 9.02 -10.99 22.64
CA GLN A 156 9.57 -12.21 22.05
C GLN A 156 10.58 -11.77 21.00
N GLU A 157 11.87 -12.09 21.24
CA GLU A 157 12.88 -11.94 20.21
C GLU A 157 12.43 -12.69 18.96
N SER A 158 12.03 -11.98 17.94
CA SER A 158 11.69 -12.57 16.66
C SER A 158 12.95 -12.78 15.86
N ILE A 159 13.26 -14.02 15.52
CA ILE A 159 14.37 -14.35 14.62
C ILE A 159 13.88 -14.20 13.19
N ILE A 160 14.34 -13.18 12.51
CA ILE A 160 13.99 -12.91 11.11
C ILE A 160 15.22 -13.21 10.24
N ASN A 161 15.02 -14.04 9.22
CA ASN A 161 16.06 -14.32 8.25
C ASN A 161 16.03 -13.28 7.13
N ILE A 162 17.06 -12.44 7.07
CA ILE A 162 17.20 -11.40 6.05
C ILE A 162 18.40 -11.69 5.15
N LYS A 163 18.27 -11.46 3.86
CA LYS A 163 19.37 -11.55 2.89
C LYS A 163 19.80 -10.16 2.47
N GLN A 164 21.03 -10.06 1.95
CA GLN A 164 21.50 -8.80 1.38
C GLN A 164 20.58 -8.33 0.25
N GLY A 165 20.12 -7.10 0.37
CA GLY A 165 19.17 -6.48 -0.54
C GLY A 165 17.70 -6.67 -0.18
N ASP A 166 17.38 -7.48 0.84
CA ASP A 166 16.01 -7.56 1.37
C ASP A 166 15.70 -6.31 2.22
N THR A 167 14.43 -6.01 2.33
CA THR A 167 13.91 -4.93 3.19
C THR A 167 13.06 -5.57 4.28
N LEU A 168 13.36 -5.23 5.52
CA LEU A 168 12.55 -5.56 6.69
C LEU A 168 11.88 -4.30 7.19
N THR A 169 10.63 -4.40 7.60
CA THR A 169 9.93 -3.32 8.29
C THR A 169 9.81 -3.67 9.76
N TYR A 170 10.23 -2.76 10.62
CA TYR A 170 10.11 -2.94 12.06
C TYR A 170 9.88 -1.58 12.72
N ASP A 171 8.83 -1.50 13.50
CA ASP A 171 8.38 -0.26 14.13
C ASP A 171 8.38 0.89 13.09
N LYS A 172 8.33 1.88 12.94
CA LYS A 172 8.31 2.99 11.97
C LYS A 172 9.57 3.10 11.08
N HIS A 173 10.31 1.98 10.89
CA HIS A 173 11.55 1.98 10.12
C HIS A 173 11.58 0.88 9.06
N PHE A 174 12.13 1.22 7.91
CA PHE A 174 12.60 0.25 6.93
C PHE A 174 14.05 -0.08 7.21
N ILE A 175 14.37 -1.35 7.35
CA ILE A 175 15.69 -1.86 7.68
C ILE A 175 16.21 -2.63 6.47
N PHE A 176 17.38 -2.25 6.00
CA PHE A 176 18.06 -2.87 4.86
C PHE A 176 19.37 -3.49 5.31
N LEU A 177 19.63 -4.73 4.93
CA LEU A 177 20.97 -5.31 5.04
C LEU A 177 21.79 -4.85 3.83
N ASP A 178 22.59 -3.81 4.00
CA ASP A 178 23.39 -3.21 2.93
C ASP A 178 24.54 -4.14 2.52
N SER A 179 25.32 -4.60 3.49
CA SER A 179 26.43 -5.53 3.23
C SER A 179 26.74 -6.41 4.43
N LEU A 180 27.32 -7.59 4.13
CA LEU A 180 27.80 -8.52 5.12
C LEU A 180 29.29 -8.75 4.87
N MET A 181 30.12 -8.44 5.86
CA MET A 181 31.58 -8.58 5.79
C MET A 181 32.05 -9.61 6.78
N VAL A 182 32.84 -10.56 6.31
CA VAL A 182 33.48 -11.60 7.15
C VAL A 182 34.93 -11.24 7.36
N ASN A 183 35.40 -11.29 8.60
CA ASN A 183 36.79 -10.95 8.99
C ASN A 183 37.24 -9.56 8.52
N ALA A 184 36.31 -8.61 8.44
CA ALA A 184 36.55 -7.24 8.01
C ALA A 184 37.24 -6.42 9.12
N ASN A 185 38.44 -6.78 9.49
CA ASN A 185 39.17 -6.07 10.51
C ASN A 185 40.21 -5.13 9.89
N THR A 186 40.11 -3.86 10.21
CA THR A 186 41.05 -2.82 9.74
C THR A 186 42.32 -2.71 10.60
N ASN A 187 42.36 -3.38 11.76
CA ASN A 187 43.50 -3.32 12.66
C ASN A 187 44.18 -4.69 12.80
N PRO A 188 45.44 -4.85 12.26
CA PRO A 188 46.18 -6.11 12.29
C PRO A 188 46.47 -6.67 13.69
N GLU A 189 46.51 -5.83 14.70
CA GLU A 189 46.78 -6.28 16.08
C GLU A 189 45.54 -6.90 16.75
N SER A 190 44.35 -6.45 16.39
CA SER A 190 43.11 -7.02 16.89
C SER A 190 42.67 -8.29 16.16
N GLN A 191 43.13 -8.51 14.92
CA GLN A 191 42.85 -9.73 14.14
C GLN A 191 43.39 -11.02 14.76
N LYS A 192 44.56 -10.94 15.47
CA LYS A 192 45.14 -12.10 16.12
C LYS A 192 44.36 -12.65 17.32
N ALA A 193 43.33 -11.91 17.72
CA ALA A 193 42.57 -12.23 18.91
C ALA A 193 41.19 -12.85 18.66
N LEU A 194 40.67 -12.80 17.41
CA LEU A 194 39.34 -13.28 17.04
C LEU A 194 39.42 -14.42 16.01
N ASP A 195 38.67 -15.50 16.25
CA ASP A 195 38.58 -16.63 15.33
C ASP A 195 37.75 -16.28 14.10
N VAL A 196 36.61 -15.64 14.34
CA VAL A 196 35.66 -15.14 13.30
C VAL A 196 35.09 -13.80 13.74
N MET A 197 35.00 -12.87 12.81
CA MET A 197 34.28 -11.62 13.00
C MET A 197 33.39 -11.37 11.78
N LEU A 198 32.15 -11.11 12.03
CA LEU A 198 31.11 -10.83 11.03
C LEU A 198 30.51 -9.47 11.33
N ILE A 199 30.51 -8.60 10.32
CA ILE A 199 29.92 -7.27 10.41
C ILE A 199 28.80 -7.19 9.41
N ALA A 200 27.58 -6.97 9.90
CA ALA A 200 26.42 -6.65 9.09
C ALA A 200 26.21 -5.13 9.10
N LYS A 201 26.32 -4.49 7.95
CA LYS A 201 26.01 -3.07 7.79
C LYS A 201 24.51 -2.93 7.55
N ILE A 202 23.86 -2.25 8.46
CA ILE A 202 22.42 -2.02 8.47
C ILE A 202 22.17 -0.56 8.13
N LYS A 203 21.32 -0.34 7.14
CA LYS A 203 20.79 0.96 6.78
C LYS A 203 19.33 1.00 7.22
N MET A 204 18.94 2.00 7.97
CA MET A 204 17.56 2.20 8.41
C MET A 204 17.02 3.50 7.82
N GLN A 205 15.77 3.48 7.42
CA GLN A 205 15.06 4.65 6.91
C GLN A 205 13.79 4.84 7.73
N ASN A 206 13.60 6.04 8.29
CA ASN A 206 12.36 6.40 8.95
C ASN A 206 11.28 6.80 7.92
N MET A 207 10.05 7.02 8.39
CA MET A 207 8.92 7.41 7.55
C MET A 207 9.07 8.79 6.89
N LEU A 208 9.94 9.65 7.42
CA LEU A 208 10.27 10.96 6.82
C LEU A 208 11.30 10.84 5.68
N GLY A 209 11.81 9.63 5.43
CA GLY A 209 12.83 9.38 4.41
C GLY A 209 14.26 9.64 4.89
N GLU A 210 14.47 9.90 6.18
CA GLU A 210 15.81 10.11 6.75
C GLU A 210 16.51 8.78 6.97
N PHE A 211 17.81 8.74 6.67
CA PHE A 211 18.61 7.54 6.82
C PHE A 211 19.48 7.58 8.07
N SER A 212 19.54 6.44 8.76
CA SER A 212 20.51 6.14 9.80
C SER A 212 21.24 4.84 9.48
N TYR A 213 22.42 4.66 10.05
CA TYR A 213 23.30 3.52 9.78
C TYR A 213 23.73 2.91 11.10
N ALA A 214 23.78 1.58 11.13
CA ALA A 214 24.29 0.82 12.27
C ALA A 214 25.09 -0.36 11.78
N ASP A 215 26.09 -0.76 12.55
CA ASP A 215 26.86 -1.98 12.32
C ASP A 215 26.51 -2.98 13.43
N ALA A 216 25.98 -4.14 13.05
CA ALA A 216 25.80 -5.26 13.96
C ALA A 216 27.03 -6.17 13.85
N ILE A 217 27.71 -6.38 14.96
CA ILE A 217 28.97 -7.14 15.01
C ILE A 217 28.76 -8.45 15.76
N TYR A 218 29.10 -9.55 15.11
CA TYR A 218 29.14 -10.86 15.72
C TYR A 218 30.61 -11.36 15.69
N ALA A 219 31.14 -11.66 16.84
CA ALA A 219 32.54 -12.11 16.96
C ALA A 219 32.64 -13.43 17.75
N VAL A 220 33.48 -14.31 17.31
CA VAL A 220 33.82 -15.55 17.99
C VAL A 220 35.28 -15.54 18.40
N LYS A 221 35.56 -15.84 19.66
CA LYS A 221 36.87 -15.99 20.20
C LYS A 221 36.93 -17.21 21.10
N ASN A 222 37.85 -18.14 20.82
CA ASN A 222 37.99 -19.38 21.60
C ASN A 222 36.66 -20.13 21.80
N ASN A 223 35.86 -20.24 20.75
CA ASN A 223 34.51 -20.80 20.74
C ASN A 223 33.45 -20.04 21.62
N ILE A 224 33.75 -18.83 22.07
CA ILE A 224 32.78 -17.97 22.78
C ILE A 224 32.29 -16.91 21.80
N ALA A 225 31.01 -16.92 21.55
CA ALA A 225 30.32 -15.92 20.71
C ALA A 225 29.97 -14.67 21.52
N GLN A 226 30.13 -13.49 20.91
CA GLN A 226 29.74 -12.20 21.44
C GLN A 226 29.09 -11.38 20.33
N SER A 227 27.99 -10.70 20.64
CA SER A 227 27.32 -9.73 19.75
C SER A 227 27.44 -8.32 20.34
N PHE A 228 27.64 -7.32 19.48
CA PHE A 228 27.79 -5.90 19.84
C PHE A 228 26.91 -5.03 18.94
#